data_e9e1beb7391194695696f59d89cff7dc
#
_entry.id   e9e1beb7391194695696f59d89cff7dc
#
_cell.length_a   1.000
_cell.length_b   1.000
_cell.length_c   1.000
_cell.angle_alpha   90.00
_cell.angle_beta   90.00
_cell.angle_gamma   90.00
#
_symmetry.space_group_name_H-M   'P 1'
#
loop_
_entity.id
_entity.type
_entity.pdbx_description
1 polymer ?
#
loop_
_entity_poly.entity_id
_entity_poly.type
_entity_poly.pdbx_seq_one_letter_code
_entity_poly.pdbx_strand_id
1 'polypeptide(L)'
;KVIYKTDGSEKLWTLDPTTFEENGYVDIVTKKKLINKVNELEYADGLIYANTYQFNKEVVIIINPTNGQVVGVVDFSGLKEQVTQHPQIDVFNGIAYHPKRNTFFVTGKYWDKLFEVEIVKK
;
A
#
# COMPACT_ATOMS: atom_id res chain seq x y z
N LYS A 1 -2.09 19.72 -6.56
CA LYS A 1 -2.41 18.69 -5.56
C LYS A 1 -3.22 17.59 -6.20
N VAL A 2 -2.92 16.35 -5.88
CA VAL A 2 -3.55 15.17 -6.48
C VAL A 2 -4.05 14.26 -5.38
N ILE A 3 -5.23 13.68 -5.58
CA ILE A 3 -5.76 12.65 -4.71
C ILE A 3 -5.71 11.32 -5.47
N TYR A 4 -5.18 10.30 -4.83
CA TYR A 4 -5.08 8.96 -5.40
C TYR A 4 -6.09 8.01 -4.74
N LYS A 5 -6.63 7.12 -5.54
CA LYS A 5 -7.63 6.14 -5.09
C LYS A 5 -7.38 4.78 -5.73
N THR A 6 -7.59 3.72 -4.96
CA THR A 6 -7.67 2.36 -5.46
C THR A 6 -9.05 1.78 -5.17
N ASP A 7 -9.43 0.75 -5.92
CA ASP A 7 -10.72 0.09 -5.77
C ASP A 7 -10.58 -1.45 -5.77
N GLY A 8 -9.36 -1.93 -5.56
CA GLY A 8 -9.07 -3.37 -5.58
C GLY A 8 -8.76 -3.91 -6.96
N SER A 9 -8.93 -3.09 -8.00
CA SER A 9 -8.52 -3.44 -9.36
C SER A 9 -7.05 -3.09 -9.58
N GLU A 10 -6.60 -3.19 -10.82
CA GLU A 10 -5.26 -2.81 -11.23
C GLU A 10 -5.12 -1.31 -11.51
N LYS A 11 -6.15 -0.51 -11.22
CA LYS A 11 -6.14 0.92 -11.53
C LYS A 11 -5.76 1.77 -10.33
N LEU A 12 -4.85 2.70 -10.57
CA LEU A 12 -4.55 3.79 -9.66
C LEU A 12 -5.23 5.04 -10.22
N TRP A 13 -6.35 5.42 -9.61
CA TRP A 13 -7.14 6.56 -10.05
C TRP A 13 -6.60 7.86 -9.49
N THR A 14 -6.74 8.92 -10.27
CA THR A 14 -6.55 10.29 -9.78
C THR A 14 -7.90 10.97 -9.70
N LEU A 15 -8.08 11.78 -8.66
CA LEU A 15 -9.31 12.52 -8.42
C LEU A 15 -9.02 14.01 -8.42
N ASP A 16 -10.00 14.77 -8.89
CA ASP A 16 -9.99 16.22 -8.74
C ASP A 16 -10.08 16.56 -7.25
N PRO A 17 -9.15 17.37 -6.71
CA PRO A 17 -9.14 17.67 -5.27
C PRO A 17 -10.29 18.56 -4.81
N THR A 18 -11.03 19.18 -5.73
CA THR A 18 -12.17 20.02 -5.41
C THR A 18 -13.48 19.25 -5.49
N THR A 19 -13.66 18.48 -6.56
CA THR A 19 -14.93 17.76 -6.82
C THR A 19 -14.90 16.31 -6.40
N PHE A 20 -13.71 15.75 -6.20
CA PHE A 20 -13.46 14.32 -5.90
C PHE A 20 -13.90 13.39 -7.03
N GLU A 21 -14.12 13.94 -8.23
CA GLU A 21 -14.43 13.13 -9.40
C GLU A 21 -13.16 12.51 -9.97
N GLU A 22 -13.30 11.30 -10.47
CA GLU A 22 -12.21 10.60 -11.15
C GLU A 22 -11.89 11.32 -12.45
N ASN A 23 -10.64 11.74 -12.62
CA ASN A 23 -10.20 12.44 -13.81
C ASN A 23 -9.16 11.69 -14.63
N GLY A 24 -8.82 10.49 -14.21
CA GLY A 24 -7.90 9.63 -14.95
C GLY A 24 -7.39 8.47 -14.11
N TYR A 25 -6.60 7.61 -14.72
CA TYR A 25 -5.95 6.51 -14.03
C TYR A 25 -4.71 6.05 -14.78
N VAL A 26 -3.84 5.31 -14.07
CA VAL A 26 -2.77 4.52 -14.66
C VAL A 26 -2.93 3.08 -14.20
N ASP A 27 -2.49 2.12 -15.00
CA ASP A 27 -2.48 0.72 -14.61
C ASP A 27 -1.27 0.43 -13.73
N ILE A 28 -1.51 -0.32 -12.65
CA ILE A 28 -0.43 -0.75 -11.74
C ILE A 28 0.17 -2.01 -12.34
N VAL A 29 1.42 -1.91 -12.78
CA VAL A 29 2.04 -2.96 -13.59
C VAL A 29 3.45 -3.30 -13.13
N THR A 30 3.79 -4.56 -13.27
CA THR A 30 5.18 -5.02 -13.33
C THR A 30 5.54 -5.26 -14.80
N LYS A 31 6.78 -5.68 -15.08
CA LYS A 31 7.18 -6.02 -16.45
C LYS A 31 6.34 -7.13 -17.08
N LYS A 32 5.68 -7.95 -16.27
CA LYS A 32 5.00 -9.17 -16.72
C LYS A 32 3.50 -9.16 -16.60
N LYS A 33 2.92 -8.32 -15.73
CA LYS A 33 1.50 -8.40 -15.45
C LYS A 33 0.95 -7.15 -14.76
N LEU A 34 -0.37 -7.01 -14.82
CA LEU A 34 -1.11 -6.06 -14.02
C LEU A 34 -1.21 -6.55 -12.56
N ILE A 35 -1.18 -5.62 -11.63
CA ILE A 35 -1.28 -5.92 -10.20
C ILE A 35 -2.62 -5.42 -9.69
N ASN A 36 -3.41 -6.32 -9.14
CA ASN A 36 -4.70 -6.01 -8.54
C ASN A 36 -4.68 -6.25 -7.02
N LYS A 37 -5.84 -6.12 -6.38
CA LYS A 37 -6.02 -6.25 -4.94
C LYS A 37 -5.19 -5.25 -4.15
N VAL A 38 -4.96 -4.11 -4.74
CA VAL A 38 -4.28 -2.98 -4.11
C VAL A 38 -5.29 -2.24 -3.26
N ASN A 39 -4.95 -1.99 -2.02
CA ASN A 39 -5.90 -1.45 -1.05
C ASN A 39 -5.39 -0.12 -0.45
N GLU A 40 -4.90 -0.13 0.78
CA GLU A 40 -4.45 1.09 1.43
C GLU A 40 -3.26 1.71 0.71
N LEU A 41 -3.30 3.03 0.58
CA LEU A 41 -2.26 3.81 -0.09
C LEU A 41 -1.64 4.81 0.87
N GLU A 42 -0.34 5.04 0.69
CA GLU A 42 0.35 6.15 1.35
C GLU A 42 1.35 6.78 0.39
N TYR A 43 1.26 8.08 0.24
CA TYR A 43 2.20 8.85 -0.58
C TYR A 43 3.38 9.27 0.29
N ALA A 44 4.58 8.95 -0.16
CA ALA A 44 5.80 9.31 0.55
C ALA A 44 6.91 9.58 -0.45
N ASP A 45 7.40 10.80 -0.43
CA ASP A 45 8.58 11.20 -1.19
C ASP A 45 8.50 10.85 -2.69
N GLY A 46 7.37 11.19 -3.30
CA GLY A 46 7.16 11.02 -4.75
C GLY A 46 6.71 9.63 -5.19
N LEU A 47 6.58 8.69 -4.26
CA LEU A 47 6.15 7.34 -4.54
C LEU A 47 4.90 6.99 -3.76
N ILE A 48 4.16 6.01 -4.24
CA ILE A 48 3.00 5.48 -3.54
C ILE A 48 3.35 4.09 -2.99
N TYR A 49 3.14 3.94 -1.68
CA TYR A 49 3.30 2.69 -0.97
C TYR A 49 1.92 2.11 -0.76
N ALA A 50 1.69 0.89 -1.19
CA ALA A 50 0.35 0.31 -1.21
C ALA A 50 0.35 -1.11 -0.65
N ASN A 51 -0.57 -1.36 0.29
CA ASN A 51 -0.83 -2.72 0.73
C ASN A 51 -1.51 -3.51 -0.39
N THR A 52 -1.16 -4.76 -0.53
CA THR A 52 -1.94 -5.70 -1.33
C THR A 52 -2.52 -6.76 -0.40
N TYR A 53 -3.78 -7.14 -0.63
CA TYR A 53 -4.42 -8.17 0.18
C TYR A 53 -4.40 -9.52 -0.55
N GLN A 54 -3.23 -9.89 -1.02
CA GLN A 54 -3.04 -11.18 -1.68
C GLN A 54 -2.69 -12.25 -0.65
N PHE A 55 -3.61 -13.17 -0.48
CA PHE A 55 -3.43 -14.45 0.22
C PHE A 55 -2.62 -14.37 1.52
N ASN A 56 -1.57 -15.16 1.62
CA ASN A 56 -0.81 -15.33 2.85
C ASN A 56 0.42 -14.42 2.93
N LYS A 57 0.51 -13.42 2.06
CA LYS A 57 1.69 -12.55 2.02
C LYS A 57 1.35 -11.16 2.50
N GLU A 58 2.15 -10.65 3.42
CA GLU A 58 2.10 -9.29 3.90
C GLU A 58 3.07 -8.45 3.07
N VAL A 59 2.56 -7.88 1.99
CA VAL A 59 3.41 -7.21 1.00
C VAL A 59 2.91 -5.79 0.75
N VAL A 60 3.86 -4.86 0.72
CA VAL A 60 3.64 -3.50 0.24
C VAL A 60 4.37 -3.35 -1.09
N ILE A 61 3.67 -2.89 -2.10
CA ILE A 61 4.29 -2.52 -3.38
C ILE A 61 4.57 -1.03 -3.40
N ILE A 62 5.63 -0.65 -4.10
CA ILE A 62 6.02 0.75 -4.26
C ILE A 62 5.77 1.10 -5.72
N ILE A 63 4.93 2.10 -5.95
CA ILE A 63 4.43 2.46 -7.28
C ILE A 63 4.91 3.84 -7.67
N ASN A 64 5.39 3.98 -8.90
CA ASN A 64 5.59 5.29 -9.51
C ASN A 64 4.22 5.79 -9.99
N PRO A 65 3.66 6.86 -9.40
CA PRO A 65 2.30 7.28 -9.74
C PRO A 65 2.17 7.91 -11.12
N THR A 66 3.28 8.27 -11.77
CA THR A 66 3.25 8.87 -13.10
C THR A 66 2.88 7.86 -14.17
N ASN A 67 3.36 6.62 -14.04
CA ASN A 67 3.17 5.60 -15.06
C ASN A 67 2.61 4.28 -14.54
N GLY A 68 2.37 4.16 -13.23
CA GLY A 68 1.84 2.95 -12.62
C GLY A 68 2.83 1.82 -12.45
N GLN A 69 4.10 2.03 -12.78
CA GLN A 69 5.13 0.98 -12.65
C GLN A 69 5.41 0.66 -11.19
N VAL A 70 5.43 -0.63 -10.87
CA VAL A 70 5.91 -1.10 -9.57
C VAL A 70 7.43 -1.05 -9.59
N VAL A 71 7.99 -0.22 -8.72
CA VAL A 71 9.44 0.02 -8.64
C VAL A 71 10.10 -0.69 -7.46
N GLY A 72 9.30 -1.25 -6.57
CA GLY A 72 9.82 -1.98 -5.42
C GLY A 72 8.74 -2.78 -4.72
N VAL A 73 9.18 -3.74 -3.92
CA VAL A 73 8.31 -4.58 -3.12
C VAL A 73 8.94 -4.72 -1.74
N VAL A 74 8.11 -4.55 -0.70
CA VAL A 74 8.53 -4.75 0.69
C VAL A 74 7.75 -5.92 1.26
N ASP A 75 8.46 -6.91 1.76
CA ASP A 75 7.87 -8.11 2.34
C ASP A 75 7.86 -7.96 3.86
N PHE A 76 6.66 -7.91 4.44
CA PHE A 76 6.46 -7.84 5.87
C PHE A 76 6.02 -9.17 6.47
N SER A 77 6.30 -10.26 5.77
CA SER A 77 5.98 -11.61 6.28
C SER A 77 6.58 -11.81 7.66
N GLY A 78 5.78 -12.36 8.56
CA GLY A 78 6.18 -12.58 9.95
C GLY A 78 5.57 -11.59 10.93
N LEU A 79 5.10 -10.42 10.51
CA LEU A 79 4.47 -9.47 11.43
C LEU A 79 3.15 -10.00 11.98
N LYS A 80 2.36 -10.68 11.14
CA LYS A 80 1.07 -11.22 11.55
C LYS A 80 1.19 -12.21 12.70
N GLU A 81 2.28 -12.94 12.76
CA GLU A 81 2.56 -13.91 13.83
C GLU A 81 2.94 -13.22 15.14
N GLN A 82 3.32 -11.94 15.10
CA GLN A 82 3.70 -11.17 16.28
C GLN A 82 2.53 -10.49 16.99
N VAL A 83 1.34 -10.56 16.42
CA VAL A 83 0.12 -10.04 17.03
C VAL A 83 -0.65 -11.18 17.68
N THR A 84 -1.59 -10.83 18.58
CA THR A 84 -2.42 -11.83 19.23
C THR A 84 -3.28 -12.57 18.20
N GLN A 85 -3.16 -13.89 18.19
CA GLN A 85 -3.93 -14.72 17.25
C GLN A 85 -5.35 -14.94 17.78
N HIS A 86 -6.33 -14.81 16.90
CA HIS A 86 -7.75 -15.04 17.22
C HIS A 86 -8.50 -15.36 15.92
N PRO A 87 -9.73 -15.92 16.03
CA PRO A 87 -10.45 -16.37 14.83
C PRO A 87 -10.79 -15.31 13.80
N GLN A 88 -10.86 -14.02 14.22
CA GLN A 88 -11.21 -12.93 13.33
C GLN A 88 -10.02 -12.22 12.73
N ILE A 89 -8.78 -12.64 13.04
CA ILE A 89 -7.60 -11.98 12.48
C ILE A 89 -7.61 -12.08 10.97
N ASP A 90 -7.30 -10.96 10.32
CA ASP A 90 -7.45 -10.83 8.87
C ASP A 90 -6.16 -10.29 8.25
N VAL A 91 -6.25 -9.80 7.03
CA VAL A 91 -5.11 -9.45 6.19
C VAL A 91 -4.31 -8.25 6.71
N PHE A 92 -3.05 -8.21 6.34
CA PHE A 92 -2.17 -7.05 6.48
C PHE A 92 -2.78 -5.91 5.67
N ASN A 93 -3.15 -4.83 6.35
CA ASN A 93 -3.86 -3.72 5.74
C ASN A 93 -3.74 -2.49 6.63
N GLY A 94 -3.07 -1.49 6.15
CA GLY A 94 -2.89 -0.25 6.88
C GLY A 94 -1.44 0.20 6.82
N ILE A 95 -1.23 1.38 6.25
CA ILE A 95 0.10 1.96 6.13
C ILE A 95 -0.02 3.48 6.27
N ALA A 96 0.87 4.07 7.07
CA ALA A 96 0.97 5.51 7.23
C ALA A 96 2.43 5.93 7.28
N TYR A 97 2.76 7.03 6.64
CA TYR A 97 4.12 7.55 6.60
C TYR A 97 4.31 8.68 7.62
N HIS A 98 5.42 8.63 8.32
CA HIS A 98 5.83 9.69 9.26
C HIS A 98 7.01 10.46 8.66
N PRO A 99 6.77 11.64 8.07
CA PRO A 99 7.81 12.35 7.31
C PRO A 99 9.03 12.76 8.14
N LYS A 100 8.82 13.19 9.36
CA LYS A 100 9.91 13.66 10.22
C LYS A 100 10.85 12.55 10.63
N ARG A 101 10.32 11.35 10.83
CA ARG A 101 11.11 10.19 11.25
C ARG A 101 11.53 9.31 10.08
N ASN A 102 10.96 9.56 8.90
CA ASN A 102 11.15 8.75 7.71
C ASN A 102 10.89 7.27 7.98
N THR A 103 9.79 7.01 8.67
CA THR A 103 9.34 5.67 9.02
C THR A 103 7.91 5.47 8.57
N PHE A 104 7.48 4.22 8.56
CA PHE A 104 6.11 3.86 8.25
C PHE A 104 5.51 3.12 9.45
N PHE A 105 4.24 3.37 9.68
CA PHE A 105 3.44 2.58 10.62
C PHE A 105 2.60 1.61 9.81
N VAL A 106 2.66 0.34 10.15
CA VAL A 106 1.93 -0.71 9.45
C VAL A 106 1.17 -1.58 10.44
N THR A 107 0.01 -2.06 10.00
CA THR A 107 -0.82 -2.93 10.81
C THR A 107 -1.66 -3.82 9.90
N GLY A 108 -2.55 -4.60 10.48
CA GLY A 108 -3.49 -5.44 9.77
C GLY A 108 -4.89 -5.37 10.36
N LYS A 109 -5.84 -5.89 9.61
CA LYS A 109 -7.24 -5.89 10.00
C LYS A 109 -7.44 -6.82 11.20
N TYR A 110 -8.03 -6.27 12.29
CA TYR A 110 -8.21 -6.94 13.57
C TYR A 110 -6.91 -7.34 14.26
N TRP A 111 -5.80 -6.68 13.91
CA TRP A 111 -4.54 -6.82 14.63
C TRP A 111 -4.57 -5.93 15.88
N ASP A 112 -3.91 -6.39 16.94
CA ASP A 112 -3.82 -5.62 18.18
C ASP A 112 -2.50 -4.86 18.32
N LYS A 113 -1.68 -4.84 17.29
CA LYS A 113 -0.40 -4.13 17.29
C LYS A 113 -0.23 -3.29 16.03
N LEU A 114 0.42 -2.16 16.22
CA LEU A 114 0.88 -1.27 15.18
C LEU A 114 2.40 -1.32 15.19
N PHE A 115 2.99 -1.50 14.02
CA PHE A 115 4.46 -1.60 13.91
C PHE A 115 5.00 -0.35 13.24
N GLU A 116 6.06 0.23 13.86
CA GLU A 116 6.83 1.27 13.19
C GLU A 116 8.04 0.61 12.53
N VAL A 117 8.23 0.86 11.24
CA VAL A 117 9.27 0.22 10.44
C VAL A 117 10.02 1.24 9.62
N GLU A 118 11.28 0.94 9.37
CA GLU A 118 12.10 1.69 8.43
C GLU A 118 12.26 0.84 7.18
N ILE A 119 11.95 1.43 6.01
CA ILE A 119 12.11 0.71 4.75
C ILE A 119 13.47 1.05 4.19
N VAL A 120 14.32 0.02 4.09
CA VAL A 120 15.68 0.15 3.58
C VAL A 120 15.69 -0.28 2.13
N LYS A 121 16.16 0.61 1.26
CA LYS A 121 16.30 0.31 -0.18
C LYS A 121 17.63 -0.36 -0.42
N LYS A 122 17.59 -1.41 -1.21
CA LYS A 122 18.79 -2.12 -1.65
C LYS A 122 19.19 -1.71 -3.06
#